data_ed5af1d68dba9620b0072246bed45ddd
#
_entry.id   ed5af1d68dba9620b0072246bed45ddd
#
_cell.length_a   1.000
_cell.length_b   1.000
_cell.length_c   1.000
_cell.angle_alpha   90.00
_cell.angle_beta   90.00
_cell.angle_gamma   90.00
#
_symmetry.space_group_name_H-M   'P 1'
#
loop_
_entity.id
_entity.type
_entity.pdbx_description
1 polymer ?
#
loop_
_entity_poly.entity_id
_entity_poly.type
_entity_poly.pdbx_seq_one_letter_code
_entity_poly.pdbx_strand_id
1 'polypeptide(L)'
;MPDYHNPNLTAQERAEALTDTLTVQQQAEQLKYDAPAIPSAGLPAYNWWNEGLHGVARAGTATMFPQAIGLAAMFDREMLRKCADI
;
A
#
# COMPACT_ATOMS: atom_id res chain seq x y z
N MET A 1 23.54 -2.59 15.63
CA MET A 1 22.58 -2.73 14.48
C MET A 1 21.83 -1.42 14.32
N PRO A 2 21.69 -0.91 13.09
CA PRO A 2 20.88 0.27 12.88
C PRO A 2 19.43 0.00 13.31
N ASP A 3 18.83 0.97 13.98
CA ASP A 3 17.41 0.88 14.36
C ASP A 3 16.55 1.37 13.18
N TYR A 4 15.69 0.52 12.66
CA TYR A 4 14.84 0.88 11.53
C TYR A 4 13.83 2.00 11.85
N HIS A 5 13.62 2.30 13.14
CA HIS A 5 12.81 3.44 13.56
C HIS A 5 13.53 4.79 13.41
N ASN A 6 14.84 4.79 13.20
CA ASN A 6 15.61 6.02 13.08
C ASN A 6 15.20 6.80 11.80
N PRO A 7 14.59 8.00 11.96
CA PRO A 7 14.13 8.78 10.82
C PRO A 7 15.26 9.41 9.99
N ASN A 8 16.49 9.38 10.49
CA ASN A 8 17.66 9.91 9.78
C ASN A 8 18.22 8.92 8.76
N LEU A 9 17.79 7.66 8.82
CA LEU A 9 18.15 6.65 7.82
C LEU A 9 17.23 6.80 6.60
N THR A 10 17.77 6.45 5.44
CA THR A 10 16.97 6.35 4.22
C THR A 10 15.94 5.22 4.33
N ALA A 11 14.91 5.24 3.51
CA ALA A 11 13.92 4.16 3.47
C ALA A 11 14.57 2.79 3.19
N GLN A 12 15.57 2.75 2.31
CA GLN A 12 16.33 1.54 2.00
C GLN A 12 17.06 1.00 3.22
N GLU A 13 17.82 1.83 3.90
CA GLU A 13 18.57 1.46 5.11
C GLU A 13 17.64 0.98 6.23
N ARG A 14 16.49 1.63 6.38
CA ARG A 14 15.48 1.24 7.35
C ARG A 14 14.88 -0.13 7.01
N ALA A 15 14.58 -0.37 5.76
CA ALA A 15 14.03 -1.65 5.30
C ALA A 15 15.05 -2.79 5.50
N GLU A 16 16.30 -2.56 5.18
CA GLU A 16 17.38 -3.54 5.41
C GLU A 16 17.55 -3.83 6.90
N ALA A 17 17.61 -2.80 7.74
CA ALA A 17 17.72 -2.96 9.19
C ALA A 17 16.56 -3.75 9.78
N LEU A 18 15.33 -3.52 9.33
CA LEU A 18 14.16 -4.29 9.74
C LEU A 18 14.27 -5.74 9.28
N THR A 19 14.55 -5.97 8.01
CA THR A 19 14.62 -7.29 7.40
C THR A 19 15.64 -8.18 8.11
N ASP A 20 16.78 -7.62 8.48
CA ASP A 20 17.84 -8.34 9.19
C ASP A 20 17.42 -8.83 10.59
N THR A 21 16.41 -8.23 11.19
CA THR A 21 15.88 -8.64 12.48
C THR A 21 14.83 -9.74 12.39
N LEU A 22 14.29 -10.01 11.22
CA LEU A 22 13.20 -10.95 11.00
C LEU A 22 13.68 -12.35 10.68
N THR A 23 12.96 -13.36 11.16
CA THR A 23 13.16 -14.74 10.70
C THR A 23 12.72 -14.89 9.25
N VAL A 24 13.21 -15.92 8.56
CA VAL A 24 12.79 -16.22 7.17
C VAL A 24 11.27 -16.38 7.07
N GLN A 25 10.64 -17.03 8.06
CA GLN A 25 9.19 -17.16 8.09
C GLN A 25 8.50 -15.81 8.20
N GLN A 26 8.96 -14.95 9.10
CA GLN A 26 8.41 -13.60 9.24
C GLN A 26 8.58 -12.77 7.97
N GLN A 27 9.73 -12.87 7.30
CA GLN A 27 9.96 -12.22 6.02
C GLN A 27 8.96 -12.71 4.95
N ALA A 28 8.74 -14.03 4.87
CA ALA A 28 7.79 -14.59 3.92
C ALA A 28 6.36 -14.13 4.19
N GLU A 29 5.95 -14.03 5.45
CA GLU A 29 4.61 -13.55 5.84
C GLU A 29 4.38 -12.09 5.47
N GLN A 30 5.43 -11.26 5.42
CA GLN A 30 5.33 -9.86 4.98
C GLN A 30 5.10 -9.69 3.48
N LEU A 31 5.26 -10.74 2.69
CA LEU A 31 4.99 -10.70 1.25
C LEU A 31 3.49 -10.79 0.90
N LYS A 32 2.65 -11.15 1.87
CA LYS A 32 1.20 -11.22 1.67
C LYS A 32 0.57 -9.83 1.76
N TYR A 33 -0.57 -9.66 1.08
CA TYR A 33 -1.32 -8.41 1.13
C TYR A 33 -1.83 -8.06 2.54
N ASP A 34 -2.13 -9.07 3.35
CA ASP A 34 -2.55 -8.98 4.76
C ASP A 34 -1.37 -9.27 5.69
N ALA A 35 -0.29 -8.53 5.52
CA ALA A 35 0.93 -8.71 6.30
C ALA A 35 0.64 -8.62 7.81
N PRO A 36 0.95 -9.68 8.58
CA PRO A 36 0.67 -9.69 10.01
C PRO A 36 1.58 -8.75 10.80
N ALA A 37 1.12 -8.34 11.97
CA ALA A 37 1.97 -7.61 12.91
C ALA A 37 3.12 -8.49 13.39
N ILE A 38 4.25 -7.85 13.67
CA ILE A 38 5.40 -8.49 14.34
C ILE A 38 5.73 -7.65 15.58
N PRO A 39 5.06 -7.91 16.71
CA PRO A 39 5.23 -7.10 17.92
C PRO A 39 6.67 -7.02 18.42
N SER A 40 7.43 -8.10 18.30
CA SER A 40 8.84 -8.14 18.70
C SER A 40 9.72 -7.16 17.93
N ALA A 41 9.34 -6.80 16.70
CA ALA A 41 10.01 -5.82 15.87
C ALA A 41 9.32 -4.44 15.90
N GLY A 42 8.23 -4.29 16.65
CA GLY A 42 7.43 -3.07 16.65
C GLY A 42 6.75 -2.79 15.30
N LEU A 43 6.54 -3.80 14.48
CA LEU A 43 5.93 -3.68 13.16
C LEU A 43 4.43 -3.93 13.27
N PRO A 44 3.56 -2.94 12.92
CA PRO A 44 2.11 -3.14 12.91
C PRO A 44 1.66 -4.01 11.74
N ALA A 45 0.48 -4.61 11.87
CA ALA A 45 -0.18 -5.26 10.74
C ALA A 45 -0.50 -4.24 9.63
N TYR A 46 -0.37 -4.65 8.40
CA TYR A 46 -0.67 -3.81 7.26
C TYR A 46 -1.34 -4.59 6.14
N ASN A 47 -2.51 -4.14 5.74
CA ASN A 47 -3.21 -4.67 4.58
C ASN A 47 -3.04 -3.68 3.43
N TRP A 48 -2.24 -4.06 2.42
CA TRP A 48 -1.96 -3.19 1.27
C TRP A 48 -2.88 -3.44 0.07
N TRP A 49 -3.87 -4.33 0.20
CA TRP A 49 -4.79 -4.57 -0.90
C TRP A 49 -5.62 -3.32 -1.16
N ASN A 50 -5.51 -2.81 -2.37
CA ASN A 50 -6.23 -1.63 -2.81
C ASN A 50 -6.57 -1.75 -4.29
N GLU A 51 -7.80 -1.40 -4.62
CA GLU A 51 -8.28 -1.39 -5.99
C GLU A 51 -8.99 -0.06 -6.22
N GLY A 52 -8.57 0.67 -7.25
CA GLY A 52 -9.04 2.02 -7.53
C GLY A 52 -9.44 2.24 -8.98
N LEU A 53 -9.93 1.20 -9.67
CA LEU A 53 -10.22 1.30 -11.11
C LEU A 53 -11.28 2.35 -11.43
N HIS A 54 -12.36 2.41 -10.66
CA HIS A 54 -13.42 3.42 -10.82
C HIS A 54 -14.07 3.82 -9.49
N GLY A 55 -13.36 3.63 -8.41
CA GLY A 55 -13.75 3.86 -7.04
C GLY A 55 -12.79 3.14 -6.12
N VAL A 56 -13.13 2.98 -4.86
CA VAL A 56 -12.33 2.23 -3.90
C VAL A 56 -12.99 0.89 -3.64
N ALA A 57 -12.25 -0.19 -3.84
CA ALA A 57 -12.69 -1.53 -3.47
C ALA A 57 -11.88 -2.03 -2.27
N ARG A 58 -12.54 -2.62 -1.27
CA ARG A 58 -12.00 -3.23 -0.06
C ARG A 58 -11.40 -2.28 0.99
N ALA A 59 -10.83 -1.15 0.58
CA ALA A 59 -10.12 -0.26 1.49
C ALA A 59 -11.02 0.81 2.12
N GLY A 60 -12.32 0.80 1.85
CA GLY A 60 -13.26 1.76 2.41
C GLY A 60 -14.42 2.08 1.47
N THR A 61 -14.98 3.26 1.63
CA THR A 61 -16.09 3.78 0.82
C THR A 61 -15.69 5.08 0.16
N ALA A 62 -15.93 5.18 -1.14
CA ALA A 62 -15.69 6.40 -1.92
C ALA A 62 -16.72 6.50 -3.04
N THR A 63 -16.70 7.60 -3.76
CA THR A 63 -17.54 7.79 -4.95
C THR A 63 -17.22 6.72 -5.98
N MET A 64 -18.23 6.03 -6.48
CA MET A 64 -18.08 5.08 -7.57
C MET A 64 -18.41 5.77 -8.90
N PHE A 65 -17.44 5.71 -9.81
CA PHE A 65 -17.58 6.23 -11.17
C PHE A 65 -17.96 5.10 -12.13
N PRO A 66 -18.36 5.41 -13.38
CA PRO A 66 -18.55 4.38 -14.40
C PRO A 66 -17.29 3.55 -14.62
N GLN A 67 -17.45 2.35 -15.17
CA GLN A 67 -16.30 1.49 -15.52
C GLN A 67 -15.37 2.18 -16.53
N ALA A 68 -14.14 1.70 -16.62
CA ALA A 68 -13.10 2.31 -17.46
C ALA A 68 -13.53 2.50 -18.92
N ILE A 69 -14.31 1.56 -19.49
CA ILE A 69 -14.82 1.70 -20.85
C ILE A 69 -15.76 2.91 -21.00
N GLY A 70 -16.61 3.14 -20.01
CA GLY A 70 -17.51 4.31 -19.98
C GLY A 70 -16.75 5.62 -19.78
N LEU A 71 -15.77 5.62 -18.89
CA LEU A 71 -14.90 6.78 -18.66
C LEU A 71 -14.08 7.13 -19.91
N ALA A 72 -13.54 6.12 -20.59
CA ALA A 72 -12.80 6.29 -21.83
C ALA A 72 -13.66 6.89 -22.97
N ALA A 73 -14.96 6.54 -23.00
CA ALA A 73 -15.90 7.05 -24.00
C ALA A 73 -16.14 8.55 -23.91
N MET A 74 -15.77 9.20 -22.81
CA MET A 74 -15.84 10.67 -22.68
C MET A 74 -14.83 11.39 -23.60
N PHE A 75 -13.71 10.77 -23.94
CA PHE A 75 -12.57 11.39 -24.63
C PHE A 75 -12.11 12.70 -23.96
N ASP A 76 -12.21 12.77 -22.63
CA ASP A 76 -11.90 13.95 -21.81
C ASP A 76 -10.89 13.57 -20.74
N ARG A 77 -9.62 13.84 -21.02
CA ARG A 77 -8.51 13.51 -20.09
C ARG A 77 -8.58 14.29 -18.80
N GLU A 78 -9.00 15.55 -18.88
CA GLU A 78 -9.04 16.40 -17.69
C GLU A 78 -10.13 15.93 -16.73
N MET A 79 -11.30 15.58 -17.24
CA MET A 79 -12.39 15.04 -16.44
C MET A 79 -11.99 13.71 -15.81
N LEU A 80 -11.33 12.84 -16.58
CA LEU A 80 -10.83 11.57 -16.08
C LEU A 80 -9.84 11.77 -14.92
N ARG A 81 -8.96 12.75 -15.04
CA ARG A 81 -8.02 13.11 -13.98
C ARG A 81 -8.74 13.59 -12.72
N LYS A 82 -9.79 14.40 -12.86
CA LYS A 82 -10.62 14.83 -11.73
C LYS A 82 -11.31 13.65 -11.04
N CYS A 83 -11.82 12.68 -11.80
CA CYS A 83 -12.41 11.46 -11.23
C CYS A 83 -11.38 10.69 -10.39
N ALA A 84 -10.16 10.54 -10.90
CA ALA A 84 -9.08 9.86 -10.20
C ALA A 84 -8.64 10.61 -8.93
N ASP A 85 -8.67 11.93 -8.96
CA ASP A 85 -8.32 12.78 -7.82
C ASP A 85 -9.34 12.66 -6.67
N ILE A 86 -10.61 12.47 -6.99
CA ILE A 86 -11.69 12.28 -6.02
C ILE A 86 -11.53 10.93 -5.29
#